data_8b30aa6b4b5bac316f51c646ec892ec1
#
_entry.id   8b30aa6b4b5bac316f51c646ec892ec1
#
_cell.length_a   1.000
_cell.length_b   1.000
_cell.length_c   1.000
_cell.angle_alpha   90.00
_cell.angle_beta   90.00
_cell.angle_gamma   90.00
#
_symmetry.space_group_name_H-M   'P 1'
#
loop_
_entity.id
_entity.type
_entity.pdbx_description
1 polymer ?
#
loop_
_entity_poly.entity_id
_entity_poly.type
_entity_poly.pdbx_seq_one_letter_code
_entity_poly.pdbx_strand_id
1 'polypeptide(L)'
;SDGIETATYTDNQSEGWIDPFMFHGALKSKAIELGAEFIKGEVKSISEIKAKIIISAAGCWTKELLDDIPVVPQKHTVFRVKCPKHIPEMPLTGDLTTGVYWRPEGKEYLAGSPNSVFDAADLEPAWNDFEELVWPALAQRIPVFEELKLTGGWAGYYDCNKLDNNAVVGKHPKYENVYLATGFTGRGLMQAPGVGRALTELITTGSYQTIDLNCFAVDRILNKKERVEPYVL
;
A
#
# COMPACT_ATOMS: atom_id res chain seq x y z
N SER A 1 -13.96 -10.31 24.89
CA SER A 1 -12.58 -9.80 24.89
C SER A 1 -12.56 -8.46 25.60
N ASP A 2 -11.81 -8.39 26.66
CA ASP A 2 -11.71 -7.20 27.49
C ASP A 2 -11.15 -6.03 26.67
N GLY A 3 -11.76 -4.85 26.83
CA GLY A 3 -11.27 -3.60 26.24
C GLY A 3 -11.72 -3.27 24.80
N ILE A 4 -12.63 -4.04 24.20
CA ILE A 4 -13.28 -3.63 22.93
C ILE A 4 -14.62 -2.98 23.26
N GLU A 5 -14.77 -1.69 22.96
CA GLU A 5 -16.02 -0.96 23.13
C GLU A 5 -16.90 -1.01 21.89
N THR A 6 -16.28 -0.97 20.71
CA THR A 6 -16.98 -0.96 19.42
C THR A 6 -16.22 -1.74 18.36
N ALA A 7 -16.95 -2.30 17.39
CA ALA A 7 -16.41 -2.86 16.16
C ALA A 7 -17.29 -2.45 14.98
N THR A 8 -16.65 -2.22 13.83
CA THR A 8 -17.34 -2.00 12.56
C THR A 8 -17.04 -3.16 11.62
N TYR A 9 -18.00 -3.57 10.85
CA TYR A 9 -17.84 -4.61 9.84
C TYR A 9 -18.73 -4.34 8.63
N THR A 10 -18.33 -4.91 7.49
CA THR A 10 -19.14 -4.92 6.28
C THR A 10 -19.79 -6.29 6.13
N ASP A 11 -21.11 -6.31 5.93
CA ASP A 11 -21.90 -7.51 5.70
C ASP A 11 -22.26 -7.73 4.22
N ASN A 12 -21.99 -6.73 3.37
CA ASN A 12 -22.18 -6.83 1.93
C ASN A 12 -20.95 -7.46 1.27
N GLN A 13 -21.15 -8.21 0.20
CA GLN A 13 -20.06 -8.85 -0.55
C GLN A 13 -19.33 -7.88 -1.51
N SER A 14 -19.37 -6.58 -1.24
CA SER A 14 -18.71 -5.56 -2.06
C SER A 14 -17.22 -5.39 -1.74
N GLU A 15 -16.78 -5.93 -0.62
CA GLU A 15 -15.39 -5.92 -0.18
C GLU A 15 -14.79 -7.33 -0.17
N GLY A 16 -13.51 -7.42 -0.41
CA GLY A 16 -12.81 -8.68 -0.44
C GLY A 16 -11.31 -8.49 -0.65
N TRP A 17 -10.62 -9.59 -0.81
CA TRP A 17 -9.20 -9.61 -1.16
C TRP A 17 -9.00 -10.07 -2.59
N ILE A 18 -7.90 -9.66 -3.18
CA ILE A 18 -7.48 -10.05 -4.51
C ILE A 18 -6.02 -10.51 -4.45
N ASP A 19 -5.65 -11.50 -5.26
CA ASP A 19 -4.25 -11.86 -5.45
C ASP A 19 -3.53 -10.73 -6.22
N PRO A 20 -2.58 -10.02 -5.59
CA PRO A 20 -1.96 -8.85 -6.20
C PRO A 20 -1.09 -9.20 -7.41
N PHE A 21 -0.49 -10.39 -7.42
CA PHE A 21 0.35 -10.85 -8.52
C PHE A 21 -0.51 -11.14 -9.77
N MET A 22 -1.63 -11.86 -9.59
CA MET A 22 -2.56 -12.14 -10.68
C MET A 22 -3.23 -10.87 -11.19
N PHE A 23 -3.65 -9.98 -10.31
CA PHE A 23 -4.25 -8.71 -10.69
C PHE A 23 -3.29 -7.83 -11.50
N HIS A 24 -2.06 -7.65 -11.01
CA HIS A 24 -1.02 -6.93 -11.74
C HIS A 24 -0.73 -7.58 -13.10
N GLY A 25 -0.62 -8.92 -13.14
CA GLY A 25 -0.41 -9.68 -14.38
C GLY A 25 -1.51 -9.46 -15.40
N ALA A 26 -2.77 -9.47 -14.96
CA ALA A 26 -3.93 -9.23 -15.83
C ALA A 26 -3.93 -7.81 -16.42
N LEU A 27 -3.67 -6.79 -15.59
CA LEU A 27 -3.57 -5.40 -16.05
C LEU A 27 -2.42 -5.21 -17.04
N LYS A 28 -1.24 -5.78 -16.76
CA LYS A 28 -0.10 -5.74 -17.65
C LYS A 28 -0.40 -6.40 -18.99
N SER A 29 -0.97 -7.59 -18.98
CA SER A 29 -1.33 -8.32 -20.21
C SER A 29 -2.33 -7.53 -21.04
N LYS A 30 -3.33 -6.92 -20.39
CA LYS A 30 -4.31 -6.10 -21.09
C LYS A 30 -3.69 -4.82 -21.69
N ALA A 31 -2.78 -4.18 -20.97
CA ALA A 31 -2.06 -3.01 -21.50
C ALA A 31 -1.25 -3.37 -22.75
N ILE A 32 -0.54 -4.50 -22.74
CA ILE A 32 0.23 -4.98 -23.90
C ILE A 32 -0.69 -5.31 -25.07
N GLU A 33 -1.82 -5.99 -24.84
CA GLU A 33 -2.84 -6.26 -25.87
C GLU A 33 -3.36 -4.97 -26.52
N LEU A 34 -3.45 -3.89 -25.76
CA LEU A 34 -3.86 -2.57 -26.22
C LEU A 34 -2.72 -1.75 -26.84
N GLY A 35 -1.55 -2.33 -27.02
CA GLY A 35 -0.43 -1.70 -27.71
C GLY A 35 0.63 -1.06 -26.82
N ALA A 36 0.58 -1.23 -25.50
CA ALA A 36 1.65 -0.77 -24.61
C ALA A 36 2.89 -1.66 -24.76
N GLU A 37 4.06 -1.05 -24.83
CA GLU A 37 5.34 -1.74 -24.80
C GLU A 37 5.85 -1.81 -23.36
N PHE A 38 6.27 -3.00 -22.92
CA PHE A 38 6.89 -3.21 -21.62
C PHE A 38 8.40 -3.38 -21.76
N ILE A 39 9.14 -2.39 -21.30
CA ILE A 39 10.61 -2.38 -21.33
C ILE A 39 11.15 -2.66 -19.93
N LYS A 40 11.97 -3.71 -19.80
CA LYS A 40 12.67 -3.99 -18.54
C LYS A 40 13.95 -3.16 -18.48
N GLY A 41 14.07 -2.33 -17.46
CA GLY A 41 15.24 -1.48 -17.26
C GLY A 41 15.18 -0.74 -15.92
N GLU A 42 16.26 -0.09 -15.57
CA GLU A 42 16.36 0.78 -14.42
C GLU A 42 16.50 2.22 -14.91
N VAL A 43 15.66 3.12 -14.39
CA VAL A 43 15.73 4.56 -14.68
C VAL A 43 16.38 5.24 -13.50
N LYS A 44 17.52 5.90 -13.72
CA LYS A 44 18.28 6.62 -12.68
C LYS A 44 17.98 8.11 -12.66
N SER A 45 17.41 8.64 -13.73
CA SER A 45 17.03 10.05 -13.84
C SER A 45 15.84 10.21 -14.78
N ILE A 46 14.93 11.11 -14.42
CA ILE A 46 13.81 11.50 -15.30
C ILE A 46 14.33 12.02 -16.67
N SER A 47 15.51 12.65 -16.71
CA SER A 47 16.10 13.18 -17.93
C SER A 47 16.52 12.11 -18.96
N GLU A 48 16.64 10.85 -18.56
CA GLU A 48 16.93 9.73 -19.46
C GLU A 48 15.72 9.37 -20.35
N ILE A 49 14.52 9.76 -19.90
CA ILE A 49 13.27 9.38 -20.57
C ILE A 49 12.90 10.44 -21.62
N LYS A 50 12.95 10.04 -22.90
CA LYS A 50 12.52 10.87 -24.03
C LYS A 50 11.07 10.59 -24.40
N ALA A 51 10.14 11.19 -23.67
CA ALA A 51 8.71 11.03 -23.90
C ALA A 51 7.99 12.39 -23.82
N LYS A 52 6.86 12.50 -24.53
CA LYS A 52 6.01 13.70 -24.46
C LYS A 52 5.38 13.85 -23.07
N ILE A 53 5.03 12.74 -22.44
CA ILE A 53 4.44 12.65 -21.10
C ILE A 53 5.17 11.54 -20.35
N ILE A 54 5.53 11.81 -19.11
CA ILE A 54 6.16 10.86 -18.19
C ILE A 54 5.25 10.73 -16.98
N ILE A 55 4.89 9.50 -16.61
CA ILE A 55 4.19 9.21 -15.37
C ILE A 55 5.15 8.44 -14.48
N SER A 56 5.60 9.06 -13.41
CA SER A 56 6.42 8.39 -12.40
C SER A 56 5.51 7.67 -11.39
N ALA A 57 5.54 6.35 -11.44
CA ALA A 57 4.91 5.46 -10.47
C ALA A 57 5.98 4.59 -9.80
N ALA A 58 7.09 5.23 -9.39
CA ALA A 58 8.30 4.57 -8.90
C ALA A 58 8.19 4.09 -7.44
N GLY A 59 7.02 4.27 -6.79
CA GLY A 59 6.79 3.82 -5.43
C GLY A 59 7.81 4.41 -4.45
N CYS A 60 8.38 3.60 -3.59
CA CYS A 60 9.33 4.05 -2.57
C CYS A 60 10.67 4.59 -3.12
N TRP A 61 10.96 4.40 -4.40
CA TRP A 61 12.13 4.96 -5.08
C TRP A 61 11.88 6.32 -5.74
N THR A 62 10.69 6.89 -5.55
CA THR A 62 10.35 8.20 -6.14
C THR A 62 11.36 9.29 -5.75
N LYS A 63 11.83 9.30 -4.50
CA LYS A 63 12.80 10.29 -4.01
C LYS A 63 14.14 10.25 -4.76
N GLU A 64 14.54 9.10 -5.27
CA GLU A 64 15.77 8.96 -6.05
C GLU A 64 15.66 9.62 -7.43
N LEU A 65 14.45 9.72 -7.96
CA LEU A 65 14.16 10.34 -9.26
C LEU A 65 13.75 11.82 -9.12
N LEU A 66 13.10 12.17 -8.02
CA LEU A 66 12.52 13.46 -7.71
C LEU A 66 12.76 13.77 -6.22
N ASP A 67 13.86 14.43 -5.93
CA ASP A 67 14.39 14.67 -4.57
C ASP A 67 13.50 15.56 -3.70
N ASP A 68 12.61 16.33 -4.33
CA ASP A 68 11.65 17.20 -3.66
C ASP A 68 10.36 16.47 -3.23
N ILE A 69 10.21 15.18 -3.55
CA ILE A 69 9.07 14.37 -3.15
C ILE A 69 9.48 13.46 -1.97
N PRO A 70 8.94 13.67 -0.75
CA PRO A 70 9.38 12.97 0.46
C PRO A 70 8.78 11.57 0.62
N VAL A 71 8.82 10.79 -0.44
CA VAL A 71 8.36 9.38 -0.45
C VAL A 71 9.56 8.48 -0.26
N VAL A 72 9.50 7.66 0.78
CA VAL A 72 10.61 6.77 1.19
C VAL A 72 10.11 5.35 1.44
N PRO A 73 10.99 4.35 1.39
CA PRO A 73 10.65 2.98 1.76
C PRO A 73 10.34 2.90 3.26
N GLN A 74 9.22 2.26 3.57
CA GLN A 74 8.85 1.87 4.92
C GLN A 74 8.61 0.37 4.94
N LYS A 75 9.50 -0.38 5.59
CA LYS A 75 9.43 -1.83 5.66
C LYS A 75 8.35 -2.29 6.64
N HIS A 76 7.48 -3.17 6.18
CA HIS A 76 6.47 -3.86 6.97
C HIS A 76 6.67 -5.37 6.88
N THR A 77 6.35 -6.07 7.98
CA THR A 77 6.44 -7.53 8.06
C THR A 77 5.06 -8.15 8.11
N VAL A 78 4.87 -9.21 7.35
CA VAL A 78 3.68 -10.07 7.38
C VAL A 78 4.11 -11.48 7.74
N PHE A 79 3.43 -12.06 8.71
CA PHE A 79 3.65 -13.43 9.17
C PHE A 79 2.58 -14.36 8.60
N ARG A 80 2.99 -15.57 8.25
CA ARG A 80 2.11 -16.67 7.90
C ARG A 80 2.06 -17.63 9.08
N VAL A 81 0.87 -17.91 9.55
CA VAL A 81 0.65 -18.70 10.76
C VAL A 81 -0.41 -19.76 10.54
N LYS A 82 -0.27 -20.87 11.22
CA LYS A 82 -1.22 -21.99 11.19
C LYS A 82 -1.85 -22.18 12.56
N CYS A 83 -3.18 -22.27 12.59
CA CYS A 83 -3.95 -22.67 13.75
C CYS A 83 -4.39 -24.14 13.63
N PRO A 84 -4.27 -24.96 14.69
CA PRO A 84 -4.79 -26.34 14.67
C PRO A 84 -6.29 -26.40 14.39
N LYS A 85 -7.04 -25.44 14.93
CA LYS A 85 -8.47 -25.30 14.71
C LYS A 85 -8.74 -24.20 13.68
N HIS A 86 -9.27 -24.58 12.54
CA HIS A 86 -9.72 -23.62 11.53
C HIS A 86 -10.96 -22.87 12.00
N ILE A 87 -10.95 -21.54 11.87
CA ILE A 87 -12.11 -20.67 12.12
C ILE A 87 -12.66 -20.28 10.74
N PRO A 88 -13.83 -20.82 10.34
CA PRO A 88 -14.42 -20.48 9.06
C PRO A 88 -14.94 -19.03 9.06
N GLU A 89 -15.03 -18.45 7.87
CA GLU A 89 -15.69 -17.15 7.61
C GLU A 89 -15.14 -15.96 8.40
N MET A 90 -13.87 -16.03 8.81
CA MET A 90 -13.23 -14.91 9.48
C MET A 90 -12.92 -13.81 8.46
N PRO A 91 -13.35 -12.57 8.69
CA PRO A 91 -13.00 -11.43 7.83
C PRO A 91 -11.54 -11.00 8.04
N LEU A 92 -11.03 -10.13 7.16
CA LEU A 92 -9.88 -9.31 7.51
C LEU A 92 -10.26 -8.48 8.75
N THR A 93 -9.47 -8.60 9.78
CA THR A 93 -9.71 -7.94 11.05
C THR A 93 -8.49 -7.13 11.45
N GLY A 94 -8.69 -5.88 11.85
CA GLY A 94 -7.65 -5.02 12.43
C GLY A 94 -8.00 -4.67 13.88
N ASP A 95 -7.06 -4.83 14.77
CA ASP A 95 -7.17 -4.37 16.15
C ASP A 95 -6.50 -3.00 16.28
N LEU A 96 -7.30 -1.96 16.35
CA LEU A 96 -6.83 -0.58 16.43
C LEU A 96 -6.04 -0.28 17.72
N THR A 97 -6.22 -1.08 18.78
CA THR A 97 -5.47 -0.90 20.04
C THR A 97 -4.04 -1.38 19.96
N THR A 98 -3.81 -2.45 19.19
CA THR A 98 -2.48 -3.04 19.04
C THR A 98 -1.84 -2.75 17.68
N GLY A 99 -2.64 -2.31 16.69
CA GLY A 99 -2.20 -2.14 15.30
C GLY A 99 -1.98 -3.47 14.55
N VAL A 100 -2.28 -4.61 15.19
CA VAL A 100 -2.17 -5.93 14.56
C VAL A 100 -3.40 -6.20 13.71
N TYR A 101 -3.18 -6.67 12.50
CA TYR A 101 -4.26 -7.14 11.64
C TYR A 101 -4.04 -8.60 11.25
N TRP A 102 -5.12 -9.29 10.92
CA TRP A 102 -5.06 -10.67 10.45
C TRP A 102 -6.21 -11.00 9.51
N ARG A 103 -6.00 -12.01 8.68
CA ARG A 103 -7.02 -12.58 7.79
C ARG A 103 -6.75 -14.06 7.49
N PRO A 104 -7.77 -14.83 7.09
CA PRO A 104 -7.55 -16.16 6.54
C PRO A 104 -6.77 -16.13 5.23
N GLU A 105 -5.96 -17.15 5.00
CA GLU A 105 -5.27 -17.44 3.75
C GLU A 105 -5.31 -18.95 3.50
N GLY A 106 -6.36 -19.42 2.85
CA GLY A 106 -6.62 -20.85 2.66
C GLY A 106 -6.78 -21.57 3.99
N LYS A 107 -5.83 -22.43 4.36
CA LYS A 107 -5.82 -23.18 5.64
C LYS A 107 -4.95 -22.53 6.72
N GLU A 108 -4.35 -21.42 6.41
CA GLU A 108 -3.47 -20.64 7.29
C GLU A 108 -4.08 -19.26 7.51
N TYR A 109 -3.35 -18.41 8.24
CA TYR A 109 -3.69 -17.01 8.43
C TYR A 109 -2.48 -16.16 8.12
N LEU A 110 -2.73 -14.94 7.65
CA LEU A 110 -1.74 -13.87 7.57
C LEU A 110 -1.98 -12.91 8.73
N ALA A 111 -0.91 -12.45 9.34
CA ALA A 111 -0.95 -11.44 10.38
C ALA A 111 0.16 -10.40 10.13
N GLY A 112 -0.17 -9.13 10.25
CA GLY A 112 0.78 -8.04 10.06
C GLY A 112 1.31 -7.51 11.38
N SER A 113 2.63 -7.20 11.41
CA SER A 113 3.25 -6.49 12.51
C SER A 113 2.81 -5.02 12.51
N PRO A 114 2.52 -4.43 13.70
CA PRO A 114 2.30 -3.00 13.83
C PRO A 114 3.60 -2.19 13.63
N ASN A 115 4.76 -2.84 13.77
CA ASN A 115 6.05 -2.19 13.61
C ASN A 115 6.39 -1.99 12.14
N SER A 116 7.05 -0.86 11.89
CA SER A 116 7.61 -0.55 10.58
C SER A 116 8.96 0.14 10.71
N VAL A 117 9.81 -0.02 9.70
CA VAL A 117 11.16 0.56 9.68
C VAL A 117 11.31 1.43 8.45
N PHE A 118 11.57 2.72 8.66
CA PHE A 118 11.88 3.64 7.57
C PHE A 118 13.30 3.44 7.05
N ASP A 119 13.46 3.65 5.75
CA ASP A 119 14.75 3.59 5.06
C ASP A 119 15.52 2.27 5.32
N ALA A 120 14.79 1.17 5.54
CA ALA A 120 15.40 -0.15 5.76
C ALA A 120 16.19 -0.59 4.53
N ALA A 121 17.40 -1.10 4.76
CA ALA A 121 18.31 -1.51 3.69
C ALA A 121 17.99 -2.91 3.12
N ASP A 122 17.15 -3.68 3.81
CA ASP A 122 16.82 -5.06 3.46
C ASP A 122 15.34 -5.37 3.65
N LEU A 123 14.92 -6.51 3.12
CA LEU A 123 13.58 -7.08 3.29
C LEU A 123 13.58 -8.31 4.23
N GLU A 124 14.53 -8.39 5.16
CA GLU A 124 14.47 -9.40 6.20
C GLU A 124 13.30 -9.12 7.14
N PRO A 125 12.40 -10.09 7.37
CA PRO A 125 11.29 -9.91 8.29
C PRO A 125 11.75 -9.65 9.72
N ALA A 126 10.98 -8.86 10.45
CA ALA A 126 11.20 -8.63 11.89
C ALA A 126 10.66 -9.81 12.69
N TRP A 127 11.36 -10.95 12.68
CA TRP A 127 10.88 -12.23 13.25
C TRP A 127 10.50 -12.13 14.72
N ASN A 128 11.23 -11.33 15.51
CA ASN A 128 10.94 -11.13 16.94
C ASN A 128 9.57 -10.50 17.18
N ASP A 129 9.07 -9.67 16.25
CA ASP A 129 7.76 -9.04 16.37
C ASP A 129 6.63 -10.05 16.48
N PHE A 130 6.84 -11.26 15.91
CA PHE A 130 5.81 -12.29 16.02
C PHE A 130 5.58 -12.70 17.48
N GLU A 131 6.63 -13.02 18.20
CA GLU A 131 6.53 -13.50 19.57
C GLU A 131 6.25 -12.37 20.57
N GLU A 132 6.81 -11.18 20.31
CA GLU A 132 6.72 -10.06 21.24
C GLU A 132 5.42 -9.26 21.10
N LEU A 133 4.84 -9.18 19.91
CA LEU A 133 3.74 -8.28 19.60
C LEU A 133 2.54 -8.98 18.97
N VAL A 134 2.76 -9.72 17.87
CA VAL A 134 1.68 -10.20 17.02
C VAL A 134 0.95 -11.37 17.68
N TRP A 135 1.67 -12.39 18.09
CA TRP A 135 1.06 -13.57 18.73
C TRP A 135 0.31 -13.23 20.02
N PRO A 136 0.86 -12.46 20.98
CA PRO A 136 0.12 -12.06 22.16
C PRO A 136 -1.17 -11.29 21.84
N ALA A 137 -1.14 -10.36 20.91
CA ALA A 137 -2.31 -9.62 20.49
C ALA A 137 -3.40 -10.53 19.90
N LEU A 138 -3.01 -11.47 19.03
CA LEU A 138 -3.92 -12.42 18.41
C LEU A 138 -4.53 -13.37 19.46
N ALA A 139 -3.73 -13.92 20.36
CA ALA A 139 -4.18 -14.83 21.42
C ALA A 139 -5.16 -14.14 22.39
N GLN A 140 -4.91 -12.87 22.73
CA GLN A 140 -5.82 -12.09 23.56
C GLN A 140 -7.21 -11.91 22.92
N ARG A 141 -7.28 -11.76 21.60
CA ARG A 141 -8.55 -11.57 20.89
C ARG A 141 -9.26 -12.89 20.58
N ILE A 142 -8.52 -13.92 20.27
CA ILE A 142 -9.03 -15.20 19.80
C ILE A 142 -8.30 -16.30 20.60
N PRO A 143 -8.86 -16.82 21.69
CA PRO A 143 -8.15 -17.73 22.60
C PRO A 143 -7.52 -18.95 21.91
N VAL A 144 -8.13 -19.52 20.86
CA VAL A 144 -7.55 -20.65 20.15
C VAL A 144 -6.25 -20.27 19.39
N PHE A 145 -5.96 -19.00 19.22
CA PHE A 145 -4.71 -18.52 18.62
C PHE A 145 -3.51 -18.58 19.58
N GLU A 146 -3.70 -18.97 20.84
CA GLU A 146 -2.58 -19.39 21.70
C GLU A 146 -1.81 -20.57 21.11
N GLU A 147 -2.47 -21.40 20.28
CA GLU A 147 -1.86 -22.56 19.63
C GLU A 147 -1.28 -22.28 18.24
N LEU A 148 -1.18 -21.00 17.84
CA LEU A 148 -0.61 -20.62 16.54
C LEU A 148 0.83 -21.11 16.41
N LYS A 149 1.16 -21.54 15.18
CA LYS A 149 2.52 -21.87 14.78
C LYS A 149 2.94 -20.97 13.63
N LEU A 150 4.06 -20.29 13.79
CA LEU A 150 4.69 -19.54 12.71
C LEU A 150 5.14 -20.53 11.63
N THR A 151 4.68 -20.32 10.40
CA THR A 151 5.02 -21.16 9.23
C THR A 151 5.87 -20.41 8.21
N GLY A 152 6.01 -19.11 8.35
CA GLY A 152 6.83 -18.27 7.51
C GLY A 152 6.43 -16.80 7.59
N GLY A 153 6.97 -16.00 6.71
CA GLY A 153 6.67 -14.58 6.63
C GLY A 153 7.49 -13.92 5.53
N TRP A 154 7.21 -12.66 5.29
CA TRP A 154 7.96 -11.82 4.36
C TRP A 154 7.90 -10.36 4.80
N ALA A 155 8.79 -9.56 4.29
CA ALA A 155 8.72 -8.12 4.40
C ALA A 155 8.51 -7.48 3.03
N GLY A 156 7.94 -6.28 3.03
CA GLY A 156 7.76 -5.47 1.84
C GLY A 156 7.86 -3.99 2.16
N TYR A 157 8.12 -3.18 1.14
CA TYR A 157 8.16 -1.73 1.29
C TYR A 157 6.79 -1.12 0.95
N TYR A 158 6.29 -0.28 1.85
CA TYR A 158 5.35 0.75 1.49
C TYR A 158 6.11 1.97 0.94
N ASP A 159 5.50 2.66 0.01
CA ASP A 159 5.94 3.96 -0.50
C ASP A 159 5.39 5.07 0.42
N CYS A 160 6.05 5.26 1.56
CA CYS A 160 5.53 6.15 2.59
C CYS A 160 5.79 7.62 2.25
N ASN A 161 4.73 8.41 2.15
CA ASN A 161 4.83 9.87 2.11
C ASN A 161 5.02 10.42 3.53
N LYS A 162 6.24 10.86 3.83
CA LYS A 162 6.62 11.34 5.18
C LYS A 162 5.92 12.63 5.61
N LEU A 163 5.24 13.35 4.71
CA LEU A 163 4.51 14.55 5.08
C LEU A 163 3.24 14.20 5.87
N ASP A 164 2.43 13.26 5.35
CA ASP A 164 1.09 13.02 5.88
C ASP A 164 0.52 11.63 5.57
N ASN A 165 1.33 10.69 5.13
CA ASN A 165 0.92 9.33 4.76
C ASN A 165 -0.15 9.26 3.64
N ASN A 166 -0.34 10.33 2.88
CA ASN A 166 -1.30 10.38 1.79
C ASN A 166 -0.63 10.38 0.43
N ALA A 167 -1.33 9.85 -0.56
CA ALA A 167 -0.86 9.76 -1.93
C ALA A 167 -0.45 11.12 -2.51
N VAL A 168 0.48 11.09 -3.45
CA VAL A 168 0.93 12.22 -4.24
C VAL A 168 0.60 11.93 -5.69
N VAL A 169 -0.42 12.63 -6.22
CA VAL A 169 -0.97 12.36 -7.56
C VAL A 169 -1.13 13.65 -8.34
N GLY A 170 -0.78 13.62 -9.62
CA GLY A 170 -1.02 14.73 -10.53
C GLY A 170 0.26 15.28 -11.17
N LYS A 171 0.13 16.41 -11.84
CA LYS A 171 1.23 17.06 -12.56
C LYS A 171 2.27 17.64 -11.60
N HIS A 172 3.55 17.40 -11.88
CA HIS A 172 4.63 18.04 -11.13
C HIS A 172 4.77 19.51 -11.54
N PRO A 173 4.77 20.47 -10.63
CA PRO A 173 4.74 21.90 -11.00
C PRO A 173 6.03 22.41 -11.65
N LYS A 174 7.19 21.78 -11.36
CA LYS A 174 8.49 22.17 -11.91
C LYS A 174 8.80 21.54 -13.28
N TYR A 175 8.08 20.48 -13.67
CA TYR A 175 8.31 19.75 -14.92
C TYR A 175 7.05 19.78 -15.79
N GLU A 176 7.17 20.27 -17.00
CA GLU A 176 5.99 20.47 -17.86
C GLU A 176 5.29 19.16 -18.26
N ASN A 177 6.04 18.08 -18.32
CA ASN A 177 5.56 16.79 -18.84
C ASN A 177 5.61 15.64 -17.85
N VAL A 178 5.89 15.90 -16.55
CA VAL A 178 5.97 14.87 -15.51
C VAL A 178 4.73 14.85 -14.64
N TYR A 179 4.17 13.67 -14.46
CA TYR A 179 3.05 13.36 -13.56
C TYR A 179 3.49 12.31 -12.55
N LEU A 180 2.86 12.30 -11.40
CA LEU A 180 3.14 11.40 -10.28
C LEU A 180 1.94 10.55 -9.91
N ALA A 181 2.23 9.30 -9.51
CA ALA A 181 1.32 8.42 -8.80
C ALA A 181 2.15 7.62 -7.78
N THR A 182 2.31 8.15 -6.58
CA THR A 182 3.22 7.62 -5.56
C THR A 182 2.77 7.99 -4.14
N GLY A 183 3.45 7.49 -3.12
CA GLY A 183 3.22 7.85 -1.74
C GLY A 183 1.92 7.31 -1.15
N PHE A 184 1.44 6.17 -1.64
CA PHE A 184 0.16 5.58 -1.24
C PHE A 184 0.16 4.99 0.15
N THR A 185 1.31 4.80 0.76
CA THR A 185 1.50 4.33 2.13
C THR A 185 0.66 3.07 2.42
N GLY A 186 0.88 2.03 1.60
CA GLY A 186 0.20 0.73 1.71
C GLY A 186 -1.18 0.61 1.06
N ARG A 187 -1.79 1.71 0.61
CA ARG A 187 -3.16 1.71 0.03
C ARG A 187 -3.19 1.72 -1.50
N GLY A 188 -2.03 1.58 -2.15
CA GLY A 188 -1.89 1.75 -3.59
C GLY A 188 -2.67 0.74 -4.42
N LEU A 189 -2.72 -0.53 -4.01
CA LEU A 189 -3.39 -1.58 -4.78
C LEU A 189 -4.88 -1.27 -5.00
N MET A 190 -5.59 -0.91 -3.94
CA MET A 190 -7.03 -0.62 -4.00
C MET A 190 -7.33 0.71 -4.70
N GLN A 191 -6.39 1.65 -4.67
CA GLN A 191 -6.56 2.98 -5.27
C GLN A 191 -6.13 3.02 -6.75
N ALA A 192 -5.27 2.09 -7.19
CA ALA A 192 -4.65 2.13 -8.51
C ALA A 192 -5.63 2.27 -9.69
N PRO A 193 -6.79 1.57 -9.76
CA PRO A 193 -7.71 1.74 -10.87
C PRO A 193 -8.31 3.16 -10.97
N GLY A 194 -8.69 3.72 -9.82
CA GLY A 194 -9.24 5.08 -9.74
C GLY A 194 -8.19 6.14 -10.10
N VAL A 195 -6.98 5.99 -9.57
CA VAL A 195 -5.85 6.89 -9.87
C VAL A 195 -5.45 6.82 -11.33
N GLY A 196 -5.37 5.62 -11.91
CA GLY A 196 -5.05 5.45 -13.34
C GLY A 196 -6.07 6.14 -14.24
N ARG A 197 -7.37 6.01 -13.92
CA ARG A 197 -8.45 6.71 -14.63
C ARG A 197 -8.32 8.23 -14.48
N ALA A 198 -8.19 8.73 -13.27
CA ALA A 198 -8.09 10.16 -13.00
C ALA A 198 -6.87 10.81 -13.67
N LEU A 199 -5.69 10.15 -13.65
CA LEU A 199 -4.51 10.64 -14.37
C LEU A 199 -4.72 10.63 -15.89
N THR A 200 -5.38 9.62 -16.44
CA THR A 200 -5.72 9.60 -17.87
C THR A 200 -6.61 10.79 -18.23
N GLU A 201 -7.64 11.06 -17.45
CA GLU A 201 -8.52 12.22 -17.65
C GLU A 201 -7.72 13.53 -17.57
N LEU A 202 -6.92 13.72 -16.53
CA LEU A 202 -6.09 14.91 -16.35
C LEU A 202 -5.14 15.15 -17.53
N ILE A 203 -4.50 14.09 -18.04
CA ILE A 203 -3.54 14.15 -19.14
C ILE A 203 -4.24 14.45 -20.47
N THR A 204 -5.39 13.84 -20.73
CA THR A 204 -6.04 13.92 -22.03
C THR A 204 -6.98 15.12 -22.17
N THR A 205 -7.59 15.56 -21.07
CA THR A 205 -8.58 16.66 -21.08
C THR A 205 -8.13 17.91 -20.30
N GLY A 206 -7.02 17.82 -19.57
CA GLY A 206 -6.50 18.92 -18.75
C GLY A 206 -7.14 19.04 -17.36
N SER A 207 -8.11 18.19 -17.01
CA SER A 207 -8.78 18.22 -15.69
C SER A 207 -9.34 16.85 -15.32
N TYR A 208 -9.55 16.64 -14.02
CA TYR A 208 -10.28 15.47 -13.52
C TYR A 208 -11.76 15.55 -13.92
N GLN A 209 -12.35 14.46 -14.38
CA GLN A 209 -13.73 14.41 -14.86
C GLN A 209 -14.64 13.60 -13.93
N THR A 210 -14.14 12.50 -13.38
CA THR A 210 -14.94 11.54 -12.59
C THR A 210 -14.53 11.47 -11.13
N ILE A 211 -13.24 11.55 -10.84
CA ILE A 211 -12.69 11.50 -9.49
C ILE A 211 -11.74 12.69 -9.35
N ASP A 212 -12.10 13.64 -8.50
CA ASP A 212 -11.24 14.79 -8.22
C ASP A 212 -10.13 14.42 -7.23
N LEU A 213 -8.89 14.39 -7.72
CA LEU A 213 -7.70 14.12 -6.93
C LEU A 213 -6.88 15.40 -6.61
N ASN A 214 -7.43 16.59 -6.76
CA ASN A 214 -6.74 17.84 -6.44
C ASN A 214 -6.26 17.89 -4.99
N CYS A 215 -6.96 17.23 -4.08
CA CYS A 215 -6.55 17.13 -2.68
C CYS A 215 -5.24 16.36 -2.46
N PHE A 216 -4.79 15.58 -3.45
CA PHE A 216 -3.52 14.83 -3.47
C PHE A 216 -2.46 15.47 -4.38
N ALA A 217 -2.72 16.68 -4.89
CA ALA A 217 -1.83 17.35 -5.83
C ALA A 217 -0.39 17.51 -5.30
N VAL A 218 0.58 17.49 -6.21
CA VAL A 218 2.01 17.63 -5.88
C VAL A 218 2.32 18.95 -5.21
N ASP A 219 1.62 20.01 -5.57
CA ASP A 219 1.80 21.35 -4.99
C ASP A 219 1.67 21.37 -3.46
N ARG A 220 0.79 20.55 -2.87
CA ARG A 220 0.66 20.47 -1.41
C ARG A 220 1.94 19.99 -0.73
N ILE A 221 2.66 19.07 -1.39
CA ILE A 221 3.93 18.54 -0.89
C ILE A 221 4.99 19.63 -0.87
N LEU A 222 5.15 20.36 -1.97
CA LEU A 222 6.14 21.43 -2.10
C LEU A 222 5.85 22.60 -1.16
N ASN A 223 4.56 22.85 -0.89
CA ASN A 223 4.10 23.87 0.03
C ASN A 223 3.95 23.38 1.49
N LYS A 224 4.34 22.14 1.79
CA LYS A 224 4.23 21.48 3.11
C LYS A 224 2.81 21.56 3.70
N LYS A 225 1.81 21.44 2.85
CA LYS A 225 0.41 21.47 3.24
C LYS A 225 -0.06 20.03 3.49
N GLU A 226 -0.09 19.66 4.76
CA GLU A 226 -0.54 18.33 5.19
C GLU A 226 -2.05 18.15 4.94
N ARG A 227 -2.41 16.91 4.61
CA ARG A 227 -3.79 16.42 4.61
C ARG A 227 -3.96 15.46 5.79
N VAL A 228 -4.58 15.93 6.84
CA VAL A 228 -4.84 15.10 8.02
C VAL A 228 -6.04 14.21 7.75
N GLU A 229 -5.86 12.91 7.84
CA GLU A 229 -6.92 11.91 7.86
C GLU A 229 -7.02 11.32 9.26
N PRO A 230 -8.19 11.42 9.92
CA PRO A 230 -8.31 11.01 11.32
C PRO A 230 -8.30 9.49 11.53
N TYR A 231 -8.42 8.70 10.45
CA TYR A 231 -8.56 7.24 10.51
C TYR A 231 -7.59 6.57 9.53
N VAL A 232 -6.28 6.69 9.77
CA VAL A 232 -5.27 5.91 9.05
C VAL A 232 -4.85 4.75 9.94
N LEU A 233 -5.06 3.52 9.45
CA LEU A 233 -4.53 2.29 10.05
C LEU A 233 -3.03 2.15 9.75
#